data_faabba1918f41eb080ca6597b77c2874
#
_entry.id   faabba1918f41eb080ca6597b77c2874
#
_cell.length_a   1.000
_cell.length_b   1.000
_cell.length_c   1.000
_cell.angle_alpha   90.00
_cell.angle_beta   90.00
_cell.angle_gamma   90.00
#
_symmetry.space_group_name_H-M   'P 1'
#
loop_
_entity.id
_entity.type
_entity.pdbx_description
1 polymer ?
#
loop_
_entity_poly.entity_id
_entity_poly.type
_entity_poly.pdbx_seq_one_letter_code
_entity_poly.pdbx_strand_id
1 'polypeptide(L)'
;MTQHIPEPPAAYTYELPGGWTVLAGKTDEDNDRLSIKFSDPRDWWFHVRGMPGSHVLLKAKDAGEEPDAVTLKAAAAIAAWHSKARAGGIVPVSCTLARYVTKPRGAKPGTVAIRKEQVLKVRPALPQE
;
A
#
# COMPACT_ATOMS: atom_id res chain seq x y z
N MET A 1 34.43 -1.60 8.95
CA MET A 1 33.34 -2.59 8.85
C MET A 1 32.15 -1.98 8.13
N THR A 2 31.76 -2.58 7.03
CA THR A 2 30.68 -2.04 6.22
C THR A 2 29.35 -2.53 6.76
N GLN A 3 28.48 -1.61 7.10
CA GLN A 3 27.14 -1.96 7.55
C GLN A 3 26.30 -2.30 6.32
N HIS A 4 25.68 -3.47 6.32
CA HIS A 4 24.79 -3.84 5.24
C HIS A 4 23.46 -3.10 5.39
N ILE A 5 23.16 -2.23 4.44
CA ILE A 5 21.87 -1.55 4.40
C ILE A 5 21.05 -2.24 3.32
N PRO A 6 19.92 -2.87 3.69
CA PRO A 6 19.06 -3.53 2.69
C PRO A 6 18.57 -2.51 1.67
N GLU A 7 18.55 -2.90 0.41
CA GLU A 7 17.94 -2.07 -0.61
C GLU A 7 16.45 -1.93 -0.35
N PRO A 8 15.87 -0.74 -0.63
CA PRO A 8 14.43 -0.59 -0.54
C PRO A 8 13.76 -1.49 -1.58
N PRO A 9 12.52 -1.95 -1.33
CA PRO A 9 11.79 -2.74 -2.31
C PRO A 9 11.56 -1.92 -3.57
N ALA A 10 11.49 -2.59 -4.73
CA ALA A 10 11.15 -1.92 -5.97
C ALA A 10 9.68 -1.53 -5.93
N ALA A 11 9.40 -0.26 -6.20
CA ALA A 11 8.05 0.28 -6.09
C ALA A 11 7.84 1.44 -7.07
N TYR A 12 6.60 1.56 -7.52
CA TYR A 12 6.15 2.81 -8.16
C TYR A 12 5.92 3.82 -7.05
N THR A 13 6.35 5.06 -7.28
CA THR A 13 6.26 6.13 -6.28
C THR A 13 5.37 7.24 -6.82
N TYR A 14 4.43 7.68 -6.01
CA TYR A 14 3.49 8.75 -6.37
C TYR A 14 3.46 9.79 -5.27
N GLU A 15 3.28 11.06 -5.67
CA GLU A 15 3.07 12.15 -4.73
C GLU A 15 1.62 12.60 -4.81
N LEU A 16 0.98 12.76 -3.65
CA LEU A 16 -0.37 13.28 -3.52
C LEU A 16 -0.34 14.69 -2.96
N PRO A 17 -1.41 15.49 -3.20
CA PRO A 17 -1.49 16.83 -2.59
C PRO A 17 -1.31 16.78 -1.09
N GLY A 18 -0.63 17.77 -0.55
CA GLY A 18 -0.34 17.82 0.88
C GLY A 18 0.99 17.19 1.28
N GLY A 19 1.81 16.79 0.31
CA GLY A 19 3.13 16.22 0.60
C GLY A 19 3.09 14.75 1.00
N TRP A 20 2.05 14.01 0.58
CA TRP A 20 1.93 12.58 0.87
C TRP A 20 2.60 11.75 -0.21
N THR A 21 3.37 10.74 0.21
CA THR A 21 4.05 9.80 -0.70
C THR A 21 3.37 8.44 -0.65
N VAL A 22 3.13 7.86 -1.83
CA VAL A 22 2.51 6.54 -1.98
C VAL A 22 3.47 5.63 -2.72
N LEU A 23 3.64 4.41 -2.23
CA LEU A 23 4.48 3.38 -2.84
C LEU A 23 3.63 2.18 -3.22
N ALA A 24 3.79 1.69 -4.44
CA ALA A 24 3.12 0.47 -4.91
C ALA A 24 4.17 -0.55 -5.33
N GLY A 25 4.14 -1.74 -4.73
CA GLY A 25 5.13 -2.78 -5.00
C GLY A 25 5.05 -3.31 -6.43
N LYS A 26 6.20 -3.67 -7.00
CA LYS A 26 6.29 -4.14 -8.39
C LYS A 26 6.17 -5.65 -8.54
N THR A 27 6.64 -6.42 -7.57
CA THR A 27 6.58 -7.89 -7.57
C THR A 27 6.00 -8.38 -6.26
N ASP A 28 5.69 -9.68 -6.18
CA ASP A 28 5.21 -10.28 -4.94
C ASP A 28 6.24 -10.17 -3.81
N GLU A 29 7.53 -10.32 -4.14
CA GLU A 29 8.61 -10.16 -3.19
C GLU A 29 8.73 -8.71 -2.72
N ASP A 30 8.59 -7.75 -3.63
CA ASP A 30 8.56 -6.33 -3.27
C ASP A 30 7.38 -6.01 -2.39
N ASN A 31 6.21 -6.59 -2.68
CA ASN A 31 5.01 -6.42 -1.86
C ASN A 31 5.25 -6.86 -0.41
N ASP A 32 5.88 -8.03 -0.22
CA ASP A 32 6.22 -8.52 1.12
C ASP A 32 7.20 -7.59 1.82
N ARG A 33 8.26 -7.20 1.14
CA ARG A 33 9.28 -6.32 1.73
C ARG A 33 8.69 -4.96 2.09
N LEU A 34 7.86 -4.42 1.22
CA LEU A 34 7.18 -3.14 1.44
C LEU A 34 6.29 -3.21 2.67
N SER A 35 5.46 -4.24 2.75
CA SER A 35 4.43 -4.37 3.79
C SER A 35 5.00 -4.74 5.15
N ILE A 36 6.03 -5.58 5.19
CA ILE A 36 6.51 -6.18 6.43
C ILE A 36 7.80 -5.53 6.94
N LYS A 37 8.77 -5.29 6.05
CA LYS A 37 10.10 -4.83 6.48
C LYS A 37 10.33 -3.34 6.31
N PHE A 38 9.77 -2.75 5.28
CA PHE A 38 10.00 -1.35 4.93
C PHE A 38 9.00 -0.40 5.56
N SER A 39 7.80 -0.86 5.87
CA SER A 39 6.74 0.00 6.39
C SER A 39 7.04 0.51 7.79
N ASP A 40 6.59 1.75 8.05
CA ASP A 40 6.48 2.28 9.40
C ASP A 40 5.12 1.82 9.96
N PRO A 41 5.02 1.49 11.26
CA PRO A 41 3.74 1.08 11.83
C PRO A 41 2.59 2.08 11.64
N ARG A 42 2.92 3.36 11.45
CA ARG A 42 1.93 4.43 11.23
C ARG A 42 1.55 4.61 9.77
N ASP A 43 2.21 3.89 8.82
CA ASP A 43 1.83 3.94 7.41
C ASP A 43 0.45 3.33 7.24
N TRP A 44 -0.29 3.79 6.22
CA TRP A 44 -1.51 3.11 5.80
C TRP A 44 -1.20 2.14 4.69
N TRP A 45 -1.80 0.95 4.76
CA TRP A 45 -1.60 -0.16 3.83
C TRP A 45 -2.89 -0.40 3.05
N PHE A 46 -2.76 -0.67 1.74
CA PHE A 46 -3.90 -0.86 0.85
C PHE A 46 -3.64 -2.04 -0.07
N HIS A 47 -4.71 -2.75 -0.40
CA HIS A 47 -4.68 -3.81 -1.39
C HIS A 47 -6.10 -4.02 -1.92
N VAL A 48 -6.25 -4.20 -3.24
CA VAL A 48 -7.55 -4.50 -3.82
C VAL A 48 -8.08 -5.80 -3.20
N ARG A 49 -9.37 -5.82 -2.88
CA ARG A 49 -9.96 -6.94 -2.18
C ARG A 49 -10.34 -8.04 -3.16
N GLY A 50 -9.96 -9.30 -2.84
CA GLY A 50 -10.42 -10.48 -3.55
C GLY A 50 -9.73 -10.78 -4.87
N MET A 51 -8.65 -10.09 -5.22
CA MET A 51 -7.90 -10.38 -6.45
C MET A 51 -6.45 -9.93 -6.33
N PRO A 52 -5.55 -10.40 -7.21
CA PRO A 52 -4.15 -9.99 -7.18
C PRO A 52 -3.97 -8.51 -7.51
N GLY A 53 -2.99 -7.90 -6.85
CA GLY A 53 -2.60 -6.51 -7.06
C GLY A 53 -1.42 -6.14 -6.20
N SER A 54 -0.89 -4.94 -6.40
CA SER A 54 0.20 -4.43 -5.59
C SER A 54 -0.24 -4.14 -4.17
N HIS A 55 0.65 -4.39 -3.21
CA HIS A 55 0.52 -3.79 -1.89
C HIS A 55 0.93 -2.32 -2.00
N VAL A 56 0.19 -1.45 -1.35
CA VAL A 56 0.41 -0.01 -1.45
C VAL A 56 0.55 0.57 -0.05
N LEU A 57 1.54 1.44 0.13
CA LEU A 57 1.74 2.17 1.37
C LEU A 57 1.53 3.66 1.13
N LEU A 58 0.75 4.29 2.00
CA LEU A 58 0.72 5.73 2.17
C LEU A 58 1.63 6.03 3.35
N LYS A 59 2.76 6.68 3.09
CA LYS A 59 3.81 6.86 4.10
C LYS A 59 3.37 7.87 5.16
N ALA A 60 3.59 7.51 6.42
CA ALA A 60 3.34 8.43 7.53
C ALA A 60 4.30 9.61 7.47
N LYS A 61 3.82 10.78 7.90
CA LYS A 61 4.65 11.97 8.01
C LYS A 61 5.30 12.05 9.38
N ASP A 62 6.52 12.57 9.42
CA ASP A 62 7.28 12.69 10.67
C ASP A 62 6.55 13.55 11.71
N ALA A 63 5.83 14.56 11.26
CA ALA A 63 5.08 15.44 12.16
C ALA A 63 3.82 14.80 12.76
N GLY A 64 3.48 13.57 12.37
CA GLY A 64 2.31 12.87 12.90
C GLY A 64 0.98 13.33 12.32
N GLU A 65 0.99 14.10 11.24
CA GLU A 65 -0.24 14.50 10.57
C GLU A 65 -1.01 13.29 10.06
N GLU A 66 -2.32 13.26 10.29
CA GLU A 66 -3.18 12.17 9.81
C GLU A 66 -3.69 12.48 8.41
N PRO A 67 -3.73 11.49 7.49
CA PRO A 67 -4.33 11.71 6.18
C PRO A 67 -5.84 11.85 6.30
N ASP A 68 -6.42 12.73 5.50
CA ASP A 68 -7.87 12.87 5.43
C ASP A 68 -8.48 11.80 4.51
N ALA A 69 -9.81 11.77 4.45
CA ALA A 69 -10.53 10.78 3.65
C ALA A 69 -10.20 10.88 2.15
N VAL A 70 -9.98 12.09 1.64
CA VAL A 70 -9.62 12.30 0.23
C VAL A 70 -8.27 11.67 -0.08
N THR A 71 -7.29 11.87 0.81
CA THR A 71 -5.96 11.29 0.66
C THR A 71 -6.00 9.76 0.73
N LEU A 72 -6.74 9.19 1.69
CA LEU A 72 -6.89 7.75 1.81
C LEU A 72 -7.53 7.16 0.56
N LYS A 73 -8.57 7.78 0.03
CA LYS A 73 -9.23 7.31 -1.19
C LYS A 73 -8.32 7.40 -2.41
N ALA A 74 -7.49 8.44 -2.49
CA ALA A 74 -6.52 8.57 -3.58
C ALA A 74 -5.49 7.45 -3.54
N ALA A 75 -4.99 7.09 -2.36
CA ALA A 75 -4.07 5.96 -2.20
C ALA A 75 -4.76 4.63 -2.54
N ALA A 76 -6.01 4.45 -2.13
CA ALA A 76 -6.79 3.26 -2.49
C ALA A 76 -6.99 3.17 -4.01
N ALA A 77 -7.22 4.30 -4.69
CA ALA A 77 -7.39 4.33 -6.14
C ALA A 77 -6.09 3.88 -6.86
N ILE A 78 -4.93 4.24 -6.30
CA ILE A 78 -3.64 3.77 -6.81
C ILE A 78 -3.52 2.25 -6.67
N ALA A 79 -3.93 1.69 -5.52
CA ALA A 79 -3.92 0.25 -5.32
C ALA A 79 -4.83 -0.46 -6.33
N ALA A 80 -6.00 0.09 -6.59
CA ALA A 80 -6.92 -0.46 -7.58
C ALA A 80 -6.33 -0.36 -9.00
N TRP A 81 -5.60 0.71 -9.30
CA TRP A 81 -4.93 0.86 -10.59
C TRP A 81 -3.87 -0.21 -10.80
N HIS A 82 -3.08 -0.55 -9.78
CA HIS A 82 -2.04 -1.56 -9.82
C HIS A 82 -2.60 -2.95 -9.48
N SER A 83 -3.76 -3.30 -10.03
CA SER A 83 -4.41 -4.57 -9.81
C SER A 83 -5.10 -5.06 -11.08
N LYS A 84 -5.61 -6.28 -11.02
CA LYS A 84 -6.40 -6.82 -12.13
C LYS A 84 -7.76 -6.13 -12.27
N ALA A 85 -8.16 -5.31 -11.31
CA ALA A 85 -9.43 -4.56 -11.36
C ALA A 85 -9.31 -3.21 -12.05
N ARG A 86 -8.17 -2.89 -12.67
CA ARG A 86 -7.91 -1.56 -13.24
C ARG A 86 -9.05 -1.02 -14.12
N ALA A 87 -9.68 -1.88 -14.90
CA ALA A 87 -10.77 -1.50 -15.80
C ALA A 87 -12.14 -1.80 -15.21
N GLY A 88 -12.24 -2.12 -13.94
CA GLY A 88 -13.45 -2.70 -13.36
C GLY A 88 -14.49 -1.72 -12.84
N GLY A 89 -14.33 -0.42 -13.02
CA GLY A 89 -15.24 0.57 -12.44
C GLY A 89 -14.95 0.80 -10.96
N ILE A 90 -15.96 0.78 -10.11
CA ILE A 90 -15.78 0.94 -8.67
C ILE A 90 -15.40 -0.40 -8.07
N VAL A 91 -14.29 -0.45 -7.34
CA VAL A 91 -13.78 -1.69 -6.73
C VAL A 91 -13.51 -1.49 -5.25
N PRO A 92 -13.67 -2.56 -4.44
CA PRO A 92 -13.35 -2.50 -3.02
C PRO A 92 -11.85 -2.65 -2.79
N VAL A 93 -11.30 -1.79 -1.94
CA VAL A 93 -9.89 -1.83 -1.56
C VAL A 93 -9.80 -1.96 -0.05
N SER A 94 -9.09 -2.98 0.42
CA SER A 94 -8.82 -3.16 1.85
C SER A 94 -7.81 -2.12 2.31
N CYS A 95 -8.05 -1.54 3.49
CA CYS A 95 -7.22 -0.48 4.06
C CYS A 95 -7.05 -0.73 5.56
N THR A 96 -5.81 -0.68 6.03
CA THR A 96 -5.51 -0.81 7.45
C THR A 96 -4.16 -0.15 7.75
N LEU A 97 -3.83 0.05 9.01
CA LEU A 97 -2.49 0.50 9.36
C LEU A 97 -1.47 -0.64 9.15
N ALA A 98 -0.28 -0.28 8.72
CA ALA A 98 0.78 -1.26 8.45
C ALA A 98 1.08 -2.12 9.68
N ARG A 99 0.91 -1.58 10.90
CA ARG A 99 1.10 -2.34 12.15
C ARG A 99 0.20 -3.57 12.26
N TYR A 100 -0.89 -3.60 11.50
CA TYR A 100 -1.85 -4.71 11.53
C TYR A 100 -1.64 -5.71 10.40
N VAL A 101 -0.57 -5.55 9.61
CA VAL A 101 -0.22 -6.45 8.51
C VAL A 101 0.87 -7.39 8.99
N THR A 102 0.63 -8.70 8.86
CA THR A 102 1.59 -9.72 9.29
C THR A 102 1.82 -10.74 8.18
N LYS A 103 2.97 -11.40 8.24
CA LYS A 103 3.32 -12.46 7.30
C LYS A 103 3.14 -13.81 7.98
N PRO A 104 2.08 -14.57 7.66
CA PRO A 104 1.92 -15.90 8.26
C PRO A 104 3.10 -16.80 7.88
N ARG A 105 3.48 -17.67 8.81
CA ARG A 105 4.59 -18.61 8.60
C ARG A 105 4.29 -19.51 7.40
N GLY A 106 5.23 -19.60 6.46
CA GLY A 106 5.08 -20.42 5.26
C GLY A 106 4.20 -19.83 4.18
N ALA A 107 3.67 -18.62 4.35
CA ALA A 107 2.84 -18.00 3.33
C ALA A 107 3.69 -17.63 2.11
N LYS A 108 3.10 -17.76 0.93
CA LYS A 108 3.76 -17.45 -0.34
C LYS A 108 4.09 -15.95 -0.42
N PRO A 109 5.11 -15.59 -1.23
CA PRO A 109 5.39 -14.17 -1.49
C PRO A 109 4.12 -13.44 -1.96
N GLY A 110 3.89 -12.25 -1.39
CA GLY A 110 2.71 -11.44 -1.69
C GLY A 110 1.49 -11.78 -0.86
N THR A 111 1.52 -12.83 -0.02
CA THR A 111 0.40 -13.20 0.84
C THR A 111 0.65 -12.72 2.25
N VAL A 112 -0.26 -11.91 2.79
CA VAL A 112 -0.19 -11.40 4.16
C VAL A 112 -1.54 -11.57 4.84
N ALA A 113 -1.54 -11.49 6.17
CA ALA A 113 -2.76 -11.42 6.97
C ALA A 113 -2.92 -10.01 7.49
N ILE A 114 -4.15 -9.52 7.54
CA ILE A 114 -4.43 -8.16 8.02
C ILE A 114 -5.49 -8.21 9.10
N ARG A 115 -5.45 -7.21 9.99
CA ARG A 115 -6.45 -7.00 11.03
C ARG A 115 -6.98 -5.57 10.94
N LYS A 116 -8.15 -5.32 11.53
CA LYS A 116 -8.79 -4.00 11.61
C LYS A 116 -8.99 -3.37 10.24
N GLU A 117 -9.37 -4.21 9.28
CA GLU A 117 -9.61 -3.80 7.91
C GLU A 117 -10.77 -2.84 7.79
N GLN A 118 -10.57 -1.78 7.03
CA GLN A 118 -11.64 -0.96 6.46
C GLN A 118 -11.70 -1.25 4.97
N VAL A 119 -12.83 -1.04 4.35
CA VAL A 119 -12.98 -1.22 2.90
C VAL A 119 -13.37 0.12 2.29
N LEU A 120 -12.57 0.58 1.34
CA LEU A 120 -12.84 1.80 0.57
C LEU A 120 -13.25 1.41 -0.83
N LYS A 121 -14.36 1.96 -1.32
CA LYS A 121 -14.82 1.72 -2.68
C LYS A 121 -14.37 2.89 -3.54
N VAL A 122 -13.55 2.60 -4.55
CA VAL A 122 -12.91 3.63 -5.36
C VAL A 122 -12.89 3.22 -6.83
N ARG A 123 -12.73 4.19 -7.72
CA ARG A 123 -12.40 3.94 -9.12
C ARG A 123 -10.88 3.89 -9.26
N PRO A 124 -10.34 2.90 -10.00
CA PRO A 124 -8.90 2.85 -10.25
C PRO A 124 -8.43 4.14 -10.93
N ALA A 125 -7.40 4.75 -10.36
CA ALA A 125 -6.86 6.00 -10.91
C ALA A 125 -5.46 6.26 -10.38
N LEU A 126 -4.65 6.94 -11.18
CA LEU A 126 -3.39 7.50 -10.75
C LEU A 126 -3.54 9.00 -10.48
N PRO A 127 -2.65 9.60 -9.66
CA PRO A 127 -2.71 11.04 -9.43
C PRO A 127 -2.55 11.80 -10.76
N GLN A 128 -3.28 12.88 -10.89
CA GLN A 128 -3.10 13.78 -12.03
C GLN A 128 -1.87 14.66 -11.78
N GLU A 129 -1.10 14.82 -12.82
CA GLU A 129 0.05 15.73 -12.79
C GLU A 129 -0.36 17.19 -12.99
#